data_3b95650ad5b0387e411a9e8e9a2153e9
#
_entry.id   3b95650ad5b0387e411a9e8e9a2153e9
#
_cell.length_a   1.000
_cell.length_b   1.000
_cell.length_c   1.000
_cell.angle_alpha   90.00
_cell.angle_beta   90.00
_cell.angle_gamma   90.00
#
_symmetry.space_group_name_H-M   'P 1'
#
loop_
_entity.id
_entity.type
_entity.pdbx_description
1 polymer ?
#
loop_
_entity_poly.entity_id
_entity_poly.type
_entity_poly.pdbx_seq_one_letter_code
_entity_poly.pdbx_strand_id
1 'polypeptide(L)'
;MKKNKIFVACDTSNIKQVKKIINHTKSYKLIPKFGLQFFYSKHGRNFLEKYKSEFFLDLKCSDIPQTISSALYSIKDLKKIKYITVMASVGLKGLIAFRKQALKINKSIIVCGVTILTSLNDKSLREIVYKDKVEKI
;
A
#
# COMPACT_ATOMS: atom_id res chain seq x y z
N MET A 1 15.91 -3.15 22.16
CA MET A 1 16.05 -3.64 20.76
C MET A 1 14.73 -3.39 20.02
N LYS A 2 14.74 -2.70 18.87
CA LYS A 2 13.55 -2.62 18.01
C LYS A 2 13.26 -4.02 17.46
N LYS A 3 12.11 -4.61 17.81
CA LYS A 3 11.67 -5.88 17.23
C LYS A 3 11.44 -5.69 15.74
N ASN A 4 12.09 -6.49 14.90
CA ASN A 4 11.83 -6.52 13.48
C ASN A 4 10.36 -6.81 13.20
N LYS A 5 9.79 -6.11 12.23
CA LYS A 5 8.42 -6.35 11.74
C LYS A 5 8.51 -7.28 10.54
N ILE A 6 7.74 -8.35 10.56
CA ILE A 6 7.65 -9.31 9.46
C ILE A 6 6.26 -9.19 8.83
N PHE A 7 6.22 -9.06 7.51
CA PHE A 7 5.00 -8.96 6.73
C PHE A 7 4.77 -10.26 5.96
N VAL A 8 3.52 -10.74 5.93
CA VAL A 8 3.13 -11.93 5.17
C VAL A 8 2.24 -11.50 4.02
N ALA A 9 2.68 -11.76 2.79
CA ALA A 9 1.93 -11.44 1.60
C ALA A 9 0.68 -12.32 1.48
N CYS A 10 -0.48 -11.68 1.29
CA CYS A 10 -1.78 -12.31 1.02
C CYS A 10 -2.20 -11.98 -0.42
N ASP A 11 -1.32 -12.31 -1.39
CA ASP A 11 -1.48 -11.96 -2.81
C ASP A 11 -2.34 -13.01 -3.54
N THR A 12 -3.62 -13.05 -3.19
CA THR A 12 -4.63 -13.92 -3.80
C THR A 12 -6.02 -13.31 -3.66
N SER A 13 -6.91 -13.52 -4.62
CA SER A 13 -8.32 -13.12 -4.54
C SER A 13 -9.19 -14.09 -3.72
N ASN A 14 -8.64 -15.23 -3.33
CA ASN A 14 -9.37 -16.29 -2.61
C ASN A 14 -9.39 -16.03 -1.09
N ILE A 15 -10.53 -15.61 -0.57
CA ILE A 15 -10.71 -15.31 0.87
C ILE A 15 -10.42 -16.52 1.77
N LYS A 16 -10.75 -17.74 1.34
CA LYS A 16 -10.48 -18.95 2.14
C LYS A 16 -8.97 -19.13 2.32
N GLN A 17 -8.21 -18.91 1.25
CA GLN A 17 -6.75 -18.98 1.29
C GLN A 17 -6.16 -17.86 2.17
N VAL A 18 -6.65 -16.63 2.05
CA VAL A 18 -6.24 -15.50 2.92
C VAL A 18 -6.47 -15.83 4.39
N LYS A 19 -7.67 -16.31 4.74
CA LYS A 19 -7.99 -16.73 6.12
C LYS A 19 -7.06 -17.83 6.61
N LYS A 20 -6.71 -18.80 5.75
CA LYS A 20 -5.77 -19.87 6.09
C LYS A 20 -4.38 -19.30 6.40
N ILE A 21 -3.86 -18.40 5.56
CA ILE A 21 -2.57 -17.71 5.78
C ILE A 21 -2.59 -16.97 7.13
N ILE A 22 -3.61 -16.15 7.37
CA ILE A 22 -3.73 -15.36 8.60
C ILE A 22 -3.76 -16.26 9.84
N ASN A 23 -4.55 -17.34 9.81
CA ASN A 23 -4.67 -18.25 10.94
C ASN A 23 -3.32 -18.96 11.26
N HIS A 24 -2.59 -19.39 10.23
CA HIS A 24 -1.27 -20.01 10.42
C HIS A 24 -0.20 -19.04 10.95
N THR A 25 -0.33 -17.76 10.65
CA THR A 25 0.66 -16.75 11.01
C THR A 25 0.33 -15.99 12.30
N LYS A 26 -0.88 -16.16 12.83
CA LYS A 26 -1.39 -15.42 13.99
C LYS A 26 -0.51 -15.57 15.25
N SER A 27 -0.01 -16.77 15.52
CA SER A 27 0.84 -17.07 16.69
C SER A 27 2.20 -16.34 16.63
N TYR A 28 2.68 -16.00 15.45
CA TYR A 28 3.98 -15.36 15.23
C TYR A 28 3.95 -13.83 15.25
N LYS A 29 2.78 -13.22 15.53
CA LYS A 29 2.59 -11.75 15.53
C LYS A 29 3.01 -11.08 14.22
N LEU A 30 2.81 -11.77 13.10
CA LEU A 30 3.10 -11.25 11.76
C LEU A 30 1.98 -10.31 11.30
N ILE A 31 2.33 -9.36 10.43
CA ILE A 31 1.39 -8.39 9.88
C ILE A 31 1.02 -8.84 8.46
N PRO A 32 -0.26 -9.14 8.16
CA PRO A 32 -0.67 -9.48 6.81
C PRO A 32 -0.55 -8.25 5.90
N LYS A 33 -0.01 -8.48 4.70
CA LYS A 33 0.10 -7.49 3.63
C LYS A 33 -0.89 -7.82 2.52
N PHE A 34 -1.77 -6.89 2.21
CA PHE A 34 -2.76 -7.01 1.15
C PHE A 34 -2.39 -6.09 -0.01
N GLY A 35 -2.12 -6.70 -1.16
CA GLY A 35 -1.80 -5.98 -2.40
C GLY A 35 -3.03 -5.70 -3.26
N LEU A 36 -2.76 -5.19 -4.47
CA LEU A 36 -3.79 -4.80 -5.45
C LEU A 36 -4.76 -5.94 -5.77
N GLN A 37 -4.25 -7.16 -6.01
CA GLN A 37 -5.07 -8.31 -6.38
C GLN A 37 -6.16 -8.60 -5.33
N PHE A 38 -5.80 -8.56 -4.04
CA PHE A 38 -6.76 -8.80 -2.98
C PHE A 38 -7.72 -7.62 -2.82
N PHE A 39 -7.19 -6.40 -2.78
CA PHE A 39 -7.99 -5.18 -2.57
C PHE A 39 -9.07 -5.00 -3.62
N TYR A 40 -8.74 -5.21 -4.91
CA TYR A 40 -9.68 -5.11 -6.03
C TYR A 40 -10.51 -6.37 -6.27
N SER A 41 -10.30 -7.44 -5.53
CA SER A 41 -11.15 -8.64 -5.65
C SER A 41 -12.57 -8.35 -5.15
N LYS A 42 -13.55 -9.12 -5.68
CA LYS A 42 -14.99 -8.96 -5.36
C LYS A 42 -15.28 -8.81 -3.85
N HIS A 43 -14.51 -9.48 -3.01
CA HIS A 43 -14.75 -9.52 -1.57
C HIS A 43 -13.63 -8.89 -0.72
N GLY A 44 -12.51 -8.48 -1.33
CA GLY A 44 -11.32 -8.02 -0.63
C GLY A 44 -11.58 -6.77 0.20
N ARG A 45 -12.21 -5.76 -0.41
CA ARG A 45 -12.55 -4.51 0.27
C ARG A 45 -13.43 -4.72 1.51
N ASN A 46 -14.51 -5.49 1.37
CA ASN A 46 -15.43 -5.81 2.46
C ASN A 46 -14.76 -6.66 3.57
N PHE A 47 -13.83 -7.54 3.19
CA PHE A 47 -13.03 -8.29 4.16
C PHE A 47 -12.16 -7.35 5.00
N LEU A 48 -11.45 -6.40 4.37
CA LEU A 48 -10.57 -5.46 5.05
C LEU A 48 -11.32 -4.52 6.00
N GLU A 49 -12.53 -4.10 5.64
CA GLU A 49 -13.40 -3.29 6.48
C GLU A 49 -13.75 -4.00 7.80
N LYS A 50 -13.97 -5.30 7.73
CA LYS A 50 -14.32 -6.15 8.88
C LYS A 50 -13.11 -6.69 9.64
N TYR A 51 -11.90 -6.53 9.07
CA TYR A 51 -10.69 -7.06 9.67
C TYR A 51 -10.29 -6.27 10.93
N LYS A 52 -10.12 -6.96 12.07
CA LYS A 52 -9.97 -6.34 13.39
C LYS A 52 -8.53 -6.06 13.81
N SER A 53 -7.54 -6.67 13.14
CA SER A 53 -6.12 -6.49 13.47
C SER A 53 -5.44 -5.51 12.52
N GLU A 54 -4.27 -5.01 12.91
CA GLU A 54 -3.44 -4.16 12.03
C GLU A 54 -3.01 -4.92 10.77
N PHE A 55 -2.93 -4.21 9.65
CA PHE A 55 -2.47 -4.76 8.38
C PHE A 55 -1.68 -3.73 7.55
N PHE A 56 -0.98 -4.24 6.57
CA PHE A 56 -0.26 -3.46 5.57
C PHE A 56 -1.08 -3.44 4.26
N LEU A 57 -1.42 -2.25 3.78
CA LEU A 57 -2.12 -2.05 2.51
C LEU A 57 -1.12 -1.59 1.44
N ASP A 58 -0.81 -2.49 0.50
CA ASP A 58 0.23 -2.29 -0.52
C ASP A 58 -0.40 -1.98 -1.89
N LEU A 59 -0.88 -0.76 -2.07
CA LEU A 59 -1.54 -0.30 -3.30
C LEU A 59 -0.60 0.45 -4.25
N LYS A 60 0.56 0.89 -3.78
CA LYS A 60 1.52 1.69 -4.56
C LYS A 60 0.86 2.86 -5.28
N CYS A 61 0.05 3.64 -4.54
CA CYS A 61 -0.72 4.75 -5.10
C CYS A 61 0.18 5.68 -5.91
N SER A 62 -0.23 5.98 -7.14
CA SER A 62 0.52 6.83 -8.07
C SER A 62 -0.46 7.64 -8.90
N ASP A 63 -0.58 8.92 -8.58
CA ASP A 63 -1.43 9.89 -9.28
C ASP A 63 -1.10 11.32 -8.82
N ILE A 64 -1.75 12.33 -9.37
CA ILE A 64 -1.63 13.71 -8.92
C ILE A 64 -2.09 13.87 -7.45
N PRO A 65 -1.59 14.89 -6.71
CA PRO A 65 -1.83 15.04 -5.28
C PRO A 65 -3.31 14.98 -4.86
N GLN A 66 -4.20 15.60 -5.65
CA GLN A 66 -5.63 15.63 -5.36
C GLN A 66 -6.25 14.24 -5.48
N THR A 67 -5.93 13.51 -6.56
CA THR A 67 -6.49 12.17 -6.82
C THR A 67 -6.08 11.16 -5.75
N ILE A 68 -4.78 11.10 -5.40
CA ILE A 68 -4.32 10.18 -4.36
C ILE A 68 -4.88 10.52 -2.97
N SER A 69 -5.09 11.80 -2.69
CA SER A 69 -5.72 12.25 -1.44
C SER A 69 -7.19 11.80 -1.39
N SER A 70 -7.93 11.96 -2.50
CA SER A 70 -9.33 11.54 -2.61
C SER A 70 -9.47 10.01 -2.56
N ALA A 71 -8.55 9.27 -3.20
CA ALA A 71 -8.49 7.81 -3.13
C ALA A 71 -8.31 7.33 -1.67
N LEU A 72 -7.42 7.97 -0.91
CA LEU A 72 -7.28 7.67 0.53
C LEU A 72 -8.53 8.02 1.33
N TYR A 73 -9.19 9.13 1.01
CA TYR A 73 -10.43 9.50 1.68
C TYR A 73 -11.52 8.43 1.47
N SER A 74 -11.57 7.81 0.29
CA SER A 74 -12.55 6.75 -0.03
C SER A 74 -12.38 5.46 0.80
N ILE A 75 -11.21 5.28 1.41
CA ILE A 75 -10.91 4.14 2.28
C ILE A 75 -10.76 4.54 3.77
N LYS A 76 -11.29 5.69 4.15
CA LYS A 76 -11.19 6.23 5.53
C LYS A 76 -11.80 5.34 6.61
N ASP A 77 -12.65 4.41 6.25
CA ASP A 77 -13.26 3.40 7.12
C ASP A 77 -12.30 2.27 7.50
N LEU A 78 -11.23 2.03 6.73
CA LEU A 78 -10.22 1.02 7.01
C LEU A 78 -9.27 1.43 8.15
N LYS A 79 -9.81 1.59 9.35
CA LYS A 79 -9.10 2.13 10.53
C LYS A 79 -7.90 1.28 11.00
N LYS A 80 -7.79 0.04 10.55
CA LYS A 80 -6.73 -0.90 10.95
C LYS A 80 -5.52 -0.90 10.02
N ILE A 81 -5.50 -0.04 9.00
CA ILE A 81 -4.29 0.18 8.19
C ILE A 81 -3.18 0.71 9.10
N LYS A 82 -2.07 -0.04 9.17
CA LYS A 82 -0.85 0.35 9.90
C LYS A 82 0.26 0.82 8.96
N TYR A 83 0.36 0.21 7.80
CA TYR A 83 1.32 0.55 6.74
C TYR A 83 0.57 0.73 5.44
N ILE A 84 0.99 1.71 4.63
CA ILE A 84 0.42 1.95 3.31
C ILE A 84 1.51 2.45 2.36
N THR A 85 1.45 2.02 1.10
CA THR A 85 2.44 2.41 0.09
C THR A 85 1.96 3.52 -0.82
N VAL A 86 2.91 4.35 -1.24
CA VAL A 86 2.77 5.35 -2.30
C VAL A 86 4.04 5.33 -3.15
N MET A 87 3.93 5.55 -4.46
CA MET A 87 5.09 5.69 -5.33
C MET A 87 5.81 7.00 -5.04
N ALA A 88 7.13 6.98 -4.89
CA ALA A 88 7.94 8.19 -4.67
C ALA A 88 7.93 9.12 -5.89
N SER A 89 7.68 8.57 -7.09
CA SER A 89 7.55 9.30 -8.35
C SER A 89 6.39 10.31 -8.40
N VAL A 90 5.44 10.26 -7.44
CA VAL A 90 4.39 11.31 -7.33
C VAL A 90 4.96 12.67 -6.88
N GLY A 91 6.24 12.72 -6.55
CA GLY A 91 6.95 13.93 -6.14
C GLY A 91 6.58 14.43 -4.74
N LEU A 92 7.29 15.47 -4.29
CA LEU A 92 7.15 15.96 -2.91
C LEU A 92 5.72 16.40 -2.57
N LYS A 93 5.05 17.12 -3.47
CA LYS A 93 3.66 17.59 -3.25
C LYS A 93 2.69 16.42 -3.08
N GLY A 94 2.84 15.37 -3.89
CA GLY A 94 2.06 14.14 -3.79
C GLY A 94 2.30 13.40 -2.48
N LEU A 95 3.55 13.23 -2.08
CA LEU A 95 3.92 12.56 -0.83
C LEU A 95 3.38 13.30 0.40
N ILE A 96 3.44 14.63 0.41
CA ILE A 96 2.88 15.46 1.51
C ILE A 96 1.35 15.30 1.57
N ALA A 97 0.65 15.40 0.43
CA ALA A 97 -0.80 15.25 0.36
C ALA A 97 -1.25 13.86 0.83
N PHE A 98 -0.56 12.81 0.35
CA PHE A 98 -0.81 11.42 0.73
C PHE A 98 -0.64 11.22 2.23
N ARG A 99 0.50 11.63 2.80
CA ARG A 99 0.78 11.50 4.23
C ARG A 99 -0.25 12.25 5.08
N LYS A 100 -0.56 13.50 4.71
CA LYS A 100 -1.56 14.31 5.43
C LYS A 100 -2.92 13.63 5.47
N GLN A 101 -3.36 13.03 4.37
CA GLN A 101 -4.63 12.30 4.31
C GLN A 101 -4.58 10.96 5.03
N ALA A 102 -3.47 10.21 4.93
CA ALA A 102 -3.29 8.95 5.64
C ALA A 102 -3.41 9.12 7.17
N LEU A 103 -2.81 10.17 7.73
CA LEU A 103 -2.89 10.48 9.17
C LEU A 103 -4.29 10.83 9.66
N LYS A 104 -5.22 11.24 8.75
CA LYS A 104 -6.63 11.43 9.10
C LYS A 104 -7.39 10.10 9.24
N ILE A 105 -6.94 9.04 8.56
CA ILE A 105 -7.50 7.69 8.69
C ILE A 105 -7.11 7.09 10.05
N ASN A 106 -5.81 7.11 10.31
CA ASN A 106 -5.23 6.61 11.55
C ASN A 106 -3.91 7.37 11.84
N LYS A 107 -3.84 8.06 12.98
CA LYS A 107 -2.66 8.85 13.38
C LYS A 107 -1.36 8.05 13.47
N SER A 108 -1.45 6.73 13.63
CA SER A 108 -0.30 5.82 13.74
C SER A 108 0.09 5.16 12.40
N ILE A 109 -0.54 5.54 11.28
CA ILE A 109 -0.20 5.02 9.95
C ILE A 109 1.26 5.37 9.59
N ILE A 110 1.96 4.38 9.05
CA ILE A 110 3.30 4.53 8.49
C ILE A 110 3.15 4.51 6.96
N VAL A 111 3.54 5.61 6.33
CA VAL A 111 3.58 5.72 4.87
C VAL A 111 4.93 5.21 4.37
N CYS A 112 4.91 4.25 3.46
CA CYS A 112 6.08 3.66 2.83
C CYS A 112 6.19 4.19 1.39
N GLY A 113 7.24 4.97 1.10
CA GLY A 113 7.56 5.41 -0.25
C GLY A 113 8.22 4.27 -1.05
N VAL A 114 7.63 3.92 -2.18
CA VAL A 114 8.20 2.94 -3.13
C VAL A 114 8.99 3.71 -4.17
N THR A 115 10.29 3.43 -4.26
CA THR A 115 11.19 4.11 -5.22
C THR A 115 11.17 3.43 -6.59
N ILE A 116 11.69 2.20 -6.64
CA ILE A 116 11.79 1.40 -7.85
C ILE A 116 11.13 0.05 -7.59
N LEU A 117 10.36 -0.45 -8.56
CA LEU A 117 9.76 -1.78 -8.46
C LEU A 117 10.85 -2.85 -8.59
N THR A 118 10.84 -3.80 -7.69
CA THR A 118 11.85 -4.88 -7.64
C THR A 118 11.86 -5.81 -8.86
N SER A 119 10.81 -5.77 -9.68
CA SER A 119 10.70 -6.48 -10.95
C SER A 119 11.45 -5.81 -12.11
N LEU A 120 11.87 -4.55 -11.94
CA LEU A 120 12.60 -3.81 -12.98
C LEU A 120 14.09 -4.17 -12.93
N ASN A 121 14.66 -4.45 -14.11
CA ASN A 121 16.09 -4.53 -14.35
C ASN A 121 16.62 -3.23 -14.96
N ASP A 122 17.93 -3.11 -15.16
CA ASP A 122 18.58 -1.91 -15.70
C ASP A 122 18.03 -1.47 -17.05
N LYS A 123 17.65 -2.42 -17.93
CA LYS A 123 17.06 -2.13 -19.24
C LYS A 123 15.68 -1.50 -19.06
N SER A 124 14.77 -2.18 -18.33
CA SER A 124 13.41 -1.71 -18.09
C SER A 124 13.39 -0.37 -17.33
N LEU A 125 14.34 -0.16 -16.42
CA LEU A 125 14.45 1.12 -15.71
C LEU A 125 14.79 2.27 -16.66
N ARG A 126 15.71 2.06 -17.62
CA ARG A 126 16.07 3.07 -18.63
C ARG A 126 14.91 3.41 -19.56
N GLU A 127 14.00 2.49 -19.80
CA GLU A 127 12.81 2.70 -20.66
C GLU A 127 11.79 3.66 -20.02
N ILE A 128 11.75 3.76 -18.68
CA ILE A 128 10.78 4.58 -17.94
C ILE A 128 11.36 5.85 -17.33
N VAL A 129 12.69 6.07 -17.41
CA VAL A 129 13.34 7.27 -16.88
C VAL A 129 13.35 8.37 -17.94
N TYR A 130 12.62 9.45 -17.68
CA TYR A 130 12.65 10.63 -18.52
C TYR A 130 13.97 11.39 -18.34
N LYS A 131 14.73 11.55 -19.42
CA LYS A 131 15.98 12.31 -19.42
C LYS A 131 15.77 13.80 -19.67
N ASP A 132 14.65 14.14 -20.32
CA ASP A 132 14.33 15.52 -20.70
C ASP A 132 13.43 16.23 -19.70
N LYS A 133 13.36 17.56 -19.83
CA LYS A 133 12.40 18.39 -19.10
C LYS A 133 10.97 18.08 -19.56
N VAL A 134 9.98 18.28 -18.68
CA VAL A 134 8.55 18.06 -18.99
C VAL A 134 8.09 18.80 -20.26
N GLU A 135 8.66 19.99 -20.52
CA GLU A 135 8.36 20.81 -21.72
C GLU A 135 8.77 20.14 -23.04
N LYS A 136 9.57 19.07 -23.00
CA LYS A 136 10.03 18.32 -24.17
C LYS A 136 9.37 16.94 -24.32
N ILE A 137 8.47 16.58 -23.42
CA ILE A 137 7.69 15.34 -23.44
C ILE A 137 6.31 15.63 -23.96
#